data_9550a87f4ca5025fcb3e6fc62bab3eec
#
_entry.id   9550a87f4ca5025fcb3e6fc62bab3eec
#
_cell.length_a   1.000
_cell.length_b   1.000
_cell.length_c   1.000
_cell.angle_alpha   90.00
_cell.angle_beta   90.00
_cell.angle_gamma   90.00
#
_symmetry.space_group_name_H-M   'P 1'
#
loop_
_entity.id
_entity.type
_entity.pdbx_description
1 polymer ?
#
loop_
_entity_poly.entity_id
_entity_poly.type
_entity_poly.pdbx_seq_one_letter_code
_entity_poly.pdbx_strand_id
1 'polypeptide(L)'
;LSANIEVKARTAILQDFLSGEILYEKEPDRSIYPASMTKIMTSIIAFDLIKSGDLNLEEKFLISEKAWRLSTAGYSSMFVMVGDQVSVENLLKGIIVASGNDACIALAEGIAGTEEEFAIMMTSKAKELGMDNTNFANSSGINDPDNYSTVKDIMIMSNYLIKKHPEYYSWFSEKEFTWDRTGGDPITQGNRNPLLYKNFGADGIKTG
;
A
#
# COMPACT_ATOMS: atom_id res chain seq x y z
N LEU A 1 30.27 16.04 -11.36
CA LEU A 1 30.69 15.18 -10.26
C LEU A 1 29.61 14.08 -10.11
N SER A 2 29.79 12.95 -10.81
CA SER A 2 28.95 11.78 -10.54
C SER A 2 29.38 11.22 -9.19
N ALA A 3 28.56 11.44 -8.17
CA ALA A 3 28.72 10.75 -6.91
C ALA A 3 28.62 9.24 -7.19
N ASN A 4 29.64 8.49 -6.81
CA ASN A 4 29.61 7.04 -6.93
C ASN A 4 28.70 6.51 -5.81
N ILE A 5 27.38 6.45 -6.06
CA ILE A 5 26.40 5.96 -5.11
C ILE A 5 26.48 4.43 -5.13
N GLU A 6 26.90 3.83 -4.03
CA GLU A 6 26.90 2.39 -3.86
C GLU A 6 25.80 2.00 -2.85
N VAL A 7 24.83 1.21 -3.30
CA VAL A 7 23.77 0.69 -2.45
C VAL A 7 23.90 -0.83 -2.31
N LYS A 8 23.65 -1.34 -1.10
CA LYS A 8 23.67 -2.79 -0.81
C LYS A 8 22.44 -3.54 -1.36
N ALA A 9 21.36 -2.82 -1.67
CA ALA A 9 20.15 -3.41 -2.24
C ALA A 9 20.46 -4.06 -3.60
N ARG A 10 19.76 -5.15 -3.93
CA ARG A 10 19.88 -5.82 -5.23
C ARG A 10 19.36 -4.97 -6.38
N THR A 11 18.31 -4.22 -6.12
CA THR A 11 17.69 -3.30 -7.08
C THR A 11 17.46 -1.95 -6.42
N ALA A 12 17.62 -0.87 -7.16
CA ALA A 12 17.38 0.48 -6.66
C ALA A 12 17.09 1.45 -7.81
N ILE A 13 16.30 2.46 -7.52
CA ILE A 13 16.09 3.60 -8.40
C ILE A 13 15.98 4.87 -7.56
N LEU A 14 16.60 5.94 -8.02
CA LEU A 14 16.54 7.28 -7.43
C LEU A 14 16.13 8.26 -8.50
N GLN A 15 15.06 8.99 -8.24
CA GLN A 15 14.53 9.99 -9.16
C GLN A 15 14.43 11.35 -8.45
N ASP A 16 14.78 12.41 -9.16
CA ASP A 16 14.32 13.75 -8.80
C ASP A 16 12.84 13.87 -9.15
N PHE A 17 12.01 14.05 -8.12
CA PHE A 17 10.55 14.02 -8.31
C PHE A 17 10.04 15.20 -9.15
N LEU A 18 10.66 16.38 -9.03
CA LEU A 18 10.19 17.59 -9.71
C LEU A 18 10.55 17.58 -11.20
N SER A 19 11.79 17.23 -11.53
CA SER A 19 12.25 17.16 -12.91
C SER A 19 11.88 15.85 -13.62
N GLY A 20 11.69 14.79 -12.85
CA GLY A 20 11.51 13.41 -13.37
C GLY A 20 12.83 12.75 -13.78
N GLU A 21 13.99 13.40 -13.56
CA GLU A 21 15.30 12.87 -13.92
C GLU A 21 15.66 11.66 -13.06
N ILE A 22 16.16 10.60 -13.70
CA ILE A 22 16.72 9.44 -12.98
C ILE A 22 18.16 9.74 -12.60
N LEU A 23 18.43 9.85 -11.31
CA LEU A 23 19.74 10.17 -10.77
C LEU A 23 20.62 8.94 -10.53
N TYR A 24 19.99 7.80 -10.30
CA TYR A 24 20.66 6.52 -10.08
C TYR A 24 19.72 5.36 -10.36
N GLU A 25 20.24 4.30 -10.94
CA GLU A 25 19.51 3.04 -11.09
C GLU A 25 20.44 1.83 -10.96
N LYS A 26 19.91 0.75 -10.43
CA LYS A 26 20.56 -0.54 -10.31
C LYS A 26 19.53 -1.63 -10.59
N GLU A 27 19.70 -2.35 -11.71
CA GLU A 27 18.79 -3.39 -12.18
C GLU A 27 17.31 -2.98 -12.07
N PRO A 28 16.89 -1.81 -12.64
CA PRO A 28 15.58 -1.24 -12.42
C PRO A 28 14.42 -2.09 -12.97
N ASP A 29 14.71 -2.92 -13.96
CA ASP A 29 13.74 -3.81 -14.64
C ASP A 29 13.79 -5.26 -14.11
N ARG A 30 14.60 -5.54 -13.10
CA ARG A 30 14.65 -6.86 -12.48
C ARG A 30 13.36 -7.17 -11.73
N SER A 31 12.78 -8.34 -12.01
CA SER A 31 11.60 -8.79 -11.29
C SER A 31 11.87 -9.00 -9.80
N ILE A 32 10.99 -8.46 -8.98
CA ILE A 32 11.03 -8.57 -7.51
C ILE A 32 9.65 -8.93 -6.97
N TYR A 33 9.62 -9.46 -5.78
CA TYR A 33 8.39 -9.56 -4.99
C TYR A 33 8.21 -8.24 -4.23
N PRO A 34 7.16 -7.45 -4.52
CA PRO A 34 6.98 -6.14 -3.90
C PRO A 34 6.60 -6.21 -2.42
N ALA A 35 6.15 -7.38 -1.95
CA ALA A 35 5.66 -7.56 -0.60
C ALA A 35 4.66 -6.46 -0.22
N SER A 36 4.75 -5.87 0.96
CA SER A 36 3.82 -4.84 1.42
C SER A 36 3.83 -3.54 0.61
N MET A 37 4.76 -3.33 -0.32
CA MET A 37 4.66 -2.22 -1.29
C MET A 37 3.48 -2.39 -2.25
N THR A 38 2.96 -3.60 -2.41
CA THR A 38 1.68 -3.89 -3.08
C THR A 38 0.54 -3.01 -2.54
N LYS A 39 0.54 -2.70 -1.24
CA LYS A 39 -0.47 -1.90 -0.57
C LYS A 39 -0.55 -0.45 -1.07
N ILE A 40 0.48 0.03 -1.75
CA ILE A 40 0.44 1.32 -2.45
C ILE A 40 -0.64 1.28 -3.53
N MET A 41 -0.67 0.24 -4.36
CA MET A 41 -1.69 0.09 -5.39
C MET A 41 -3.08 -0.15 -4.79
N THR A 42 -3.18 -0.93 -3.74
CA THR A 42 -4.44 -1.12 -3.00
C THR A 42 -5.03 0.21 -2.54
N SER A 43 -4.18 1.09 -2.01
CA SER A 43 -4.59 2.44 -1.59
C SER A 43 -4.95 3.33 -2.78
N ILE A 44 -4.21 3.27 -3.88
CA ILE A 44 -4.48 4.04 -5.11
C ILE A 44 -5.87 3.71 -5.67
N ILE A 45 -6.25 2.44 -5.74
CA ILE A 45 -7.59 2.03 -6.22
C ILE A 45 -8.68 2.70 -5.38
N ALA A 46 -8.56 2.66 -4.06
CA ALA A 46 -9.52 3.31 -3.17
C ALA A 46 -9.53 4.83 -3.34
N PHE A 47 -8.37 5.47 -3.43
CA PHE A 47 -8.28 6.93 -3.63
C PHE A 47 -8.84 7.38 -4.97
N ASP A 48 -8.62 6.62 -6.04
CA ASP A 48 -9.23 6.90 -7.34
C ASP A 48 -10.76 6.87 -7.26
N LEU A 49 -11.33 5.87 -6.60
CA LEU A 49 -12.78 5.74 -6.41
C LEU A 49 -13.35 6.83 -5.50
N ILE A 50 -12.62 7.24 -4.47
CA ILE A 50 -13.02 8.37 -3.61
C ILE A 50 -13.04 9.67 -4.42
N LYS A 51 -12.03 9.88 -5.24
CA LYS A 51 -11.91 11.07 -6.09
C LYS A 51 -13.00 11.14 -7.15
N SER A 52 -13.42 10.01 -7.72
CA SER A 52 -14.54 9.93 -8.68
C SER A 52 -15.91 10.04 -8.02
N GLY A 53 -16.00 9.88 -6.71
CA GLY A 53 -17.27 9.86 -5.95
C GLY A 53 -17.95 8.49 -5.89
N ASP A 54 -17.28 7.44 -6.37
CA ASP A 54 -17.80 6.07 -6.35
C ASP A 54 -17.56 5.35 -5.01
N LEU A 55 -16.76 5.93 -4.14
CA LEU A 55 -16.47 5.44 -2.79
C LEU A 55 -16.43 6.62 -1.82
N ASN A 56 -16.88 6.40 -0.57
CA ASN A 56 -16.85 7.40 0.48
C ASN A 56 -15.98 6.92 1.65
N LEU A 57 -15.20 7.82 2.25
CA LEU A 57 -14.36 7.51 3.42
C LEU A 57 -15.17 7.01 4.63
N GLU A 58 -16.40 7.50 4.79
CA GLU A 58 -17.30 7.13 5.89
C GLU A 58 -18.06 5.82 5.63
N GLU A 59 -18.04 5.34 4.38
CA GLU A 59 -18.67 4.07 4.03
C GLU A 59 -18.04 2.93 4.83
N LYS A 60 -18.88 1.99 5.30
CA LYS A 60 -18.44 0.90 6.16
C LYS A 60 -18.53 -0.43 5.42
N PHE A 61 -17.46 -1.20 5.53
CA PHE A 61 -17.38 -2.54 4.98
C PHE A 61 -17.44 -3.59 6.08
N LEU A 62 -18.19 -4.65 5.80
CA LEU A 62 -18.33 -5.79 6.68
C LEU A 62 -17.01 -6.59 6.69
N ILE A 63 -16.54 -6.94 7.89
CA ILE A 63 -15.36 -7.78 8.05
C ILE A 63 -15.75 -9.25 7.91
N SER A 64 -15.26 -9.87 6.85
CA SER A 64 -15.44 -11.30 6.60
C SER A 64 -14.57 -12.15 7.51
N GLU A 65 -14.90 -13.44 7.58
CA GLU A 65 -14.05 -14.43 8.25
C GLU A 65 -12.67 -14.53 7.58
N LYS A 66 -12.59 -14.40 6.24
CA LYS A 66 -11.33 -14.40 5.48
C LYS A 66 -10.41 -13.26 5.94
N ALA A 67 -10.93 -12.03 6.03
CA ALA A 67 -10.20 -10.87 6.53
C ALA A 67 -9.75 -11.07 7.99
N TRP A 68 -10.67 -11.47 8.86
CA TRP A 68 -10.38 -11.68 10.28
C TRP A 68 -9.31 -12.76 10.51
N ARG A 69 -9.30 -13.83 9.74
CA ARG A 69 -8.28 -14.90 9.88
C ARG A 69 -6.86 -14.38 9.73
N LEU A 70 -6.62 -13.37 8.90
CA LEU A 70 -5.30 -12.75 8.78
C LEU A 70 -4.89 -11.97 10.04
N SER A 71 -5.87 -11.47 10.82
CA SER A 71 -5.58 -10.79 12.08
C SER A 71 -5.05 -11.74 13.16
N THR A 72 -5.28 -13.04 13.01
CA THR A 72 -4.87 -14.09 13.96
C THR A 72 -3.71 -14.94 13.45
N ALA A 73 -3.30 -14.78 12.20
CA ALA A 73 -2.31 -15.64 11.54
C ALA A 73 -0.83 -15.20 11.72
N GLY A 74 -0.57 -14.17 12.52
CA GLY A 74 0.78 -13.67 12.79
C GLY A 74 1.32 -12.69 11.75
N TYR A 75 0.53 -12.33 10.73
CA TYR A 75 0.87 -11.27 9.79
C TYR A 75 0.64 -9.87 10.40
N SER A 76 1.27 -8.83 9.81
CA SER A 76 0.92 -7.45 10.14
C SER A 76 -0.56 -7.21 9.95
N SER A 77 -1.23 -6.67 10.97
CA SER A 77 -2.68 -6.56 11.05
C SER A 77 -3.09 -5.31 11.79
N MET A 78 -4.27 -4.76 11.47
CA MET A 78 -4.91 -3.75 12.31
C MET A 78 -5.83 -4.39 13.38
N PHE A 79 -6.00 -5.71 13.32
CA PHE A 79 -6.82 -6.50 14.26
C PHE A 79 -8.33 -6.24 14.14
N VAL A 80 -8.84 -6.31 12.91
CA VAL A 80 -10.29 -6.29 12.66
C VAL A 80 -10.97 -7.53 13.26
N MET A 81 -12.23 -7.37 13.66
CA MET A 81 -13.05 -8.44 14.23
C MET A 81 -14.10 -8.90 13.22
N VAL A 82 -14.33 -10.20 13.14
CA VAL A 82 -15.34 -10.78 12.24
C VAL A 82 -16.73 -10.21 12.55
N GLY A 83 -17.46 -9.83 11.51
CA GLY A 83 -18.80 -9.27 11.62
C GLY A 83 -18.86 -7.78 11.94
N ASP A 84 -17.73 -7.14 12.25
CA ASP A 84 -17.68 -5.70 12.43
C ASP A 84 -17.87 -4.96 11.11
N GLN A 85 -18.30 -3.72 11.21
CA GLN A 85 -18.32 -2.78 10.09
C GLN A 85 -17.30 -1.68 10.32
N VAL A 86 -16.30 -1.61 9.45
CA VAL A 86 -15.17 -0.69 9.57
C VAL A 86 -15.20 0.30 8.42
N SER A 87 -15.00 1.59 8.73
CA SER A 87 -15.00 2.64 7.70
C SER A 87 -13.82 2.48 6.73
N VAL A 88 -14.04 2.90 5.49
CA VAL A 88 -12.99 2.95 4.46
C VAL A 88 -11.79 3.75 4.94
N GLU A 89 -12.00 4.88 5.62
CA GLU A 89 -10.90 5.67 6.20
C GLU A 89 -10.06 4.86 7.18
N ASN A 90 -10.68 4.16 8.12
CA ASN A 90 -9.96 3.35 9.10
C ASN A 90 -9.24 2.17 8.45
N LEU A 91 -9.86 1.51 7.47
CA LEU A 91 -9.19 0.45 6.72
C LEU A 91 -7.95 0.97 6.00
N LEU A 92 -8.05 2.10 5.31
CA LEU A 92 -6.92 2.73 4.61
C LEU A 92 -5.79 3.12 5.56
N LYS A 93 -6.11 3.75 6.70
CA LYS A 93 -5.11 4.09 7.72
C LYS A 93 -4.46 2.85 8.33
N GLY A 94 -5.24 1.80 8.58
CA GLY A 94 -4.71 0.51 9.00
C GLY A 94 -3.75 -0.12 7.97
N ILE A 95 -4.07 -0.02 6.69
CA ILE A 95 -3.20 -0.49 5.58
C ILE A 95 -1.90 0.32 5.52
N ILE A 96 -2.01 1.64 5.55
CA ILE A 96 -0.89 2.56 5.33
C ILE A 96 0.07 2.56 6.52
N VAL A 97 -0.44 2.68 7.74
CA VAL A 97 0.39 2.85 8.95
C VAL A 97 0.77 1.50 9.56
N ALA A 98 -0.21 0.64 9.81
CA ALA A 98 0.02 -0.66 10.44
C ALA A 98 0.39 -1.78 9.47
N SER A 99 0.37 -1.51 8.16
CA SER A 99 0.56 -2.54 7.12
C SER A 99 -0.44 -3.71 7.25
N GLY A 100 -1.71 -3.40 7.58
CA GLY A 100 -2.74 -4.36 7.92
C GLY A 100 -3.17 -5.24 6.74
N ASN A 101 -2.76 -6.50 6.74
CA ASN A 101 -3.16 -7.47 5.72
C ASN A 101 -4.65 -7.78 5.80
N ASP A 102 -5.19 -7.86 7.00
CA ASP A 102 -6.63 -8.02 7.27
C ASP A 102 -7.45 -6.85 6.70
N ALA A 103 -6.97 -5.64 6.88
CA ALA A 103 -7.61 -4.45 6.32
C ALA A 103 -7.59 -4.44 4.78
N CYS A 104 -6.52 -4.98 4.15
CA CYS A 104 -6.45 -5.12 2.70
C CYS A 104 -7.57 -6.03 2.17
N ILE A 105 -7.79 -7.18 2.80
CA ILE A 105 -8.85 -8.11 2.41
C ILE A 105 -10.22 -7.44 2.56
N ALA A 106 -10.47 -6.80 3.71
CA ALA A 106 -11.75 -6.13 3.97
C ALA A 106 -12.03 -5.01 2.95
N LEU A 107 -11.03 -4.20 2.63
CA LEU A 107 -11.15 -3.15 1.62
C LEU A 107 -11.41 -3.73 0.22
N ALA A 108 -10.65 -4.75 -0.15
CA ALA A 108 -10.78 -5.41 -1.45
C ALA A 108 -12.17 -6.04 -1.64
N GLU A 109 -12.65 -6.78 -0.65
CA GLU A 109 -13.98 -7.38 -0.69
C GLU A 109 -15.10 -6.31 -0.73
N GLY A 110 -14.95 -5.23 0.03
CA GLY A 110 -15.91 -4.15 0.04
C GLY A 110 -16.00 -3.40 -1.30
N ILE A 111 -14.88 -3.20 -1.99
CA ILE A 111 -14.83 -2.51 -3.27
C ILE A 111 -15.24 -3.43 -4.43
N ALA A 112 -14.71 -4.64 -4.49
CA ALA A 112 -14.83 -5.51 -5.66
C ALA A 112 -15.64 -6.80 -5.43
N GLY A 113 -16.11 -7.03 -4.21
CA GLY A 113 -16.84 -8.24 -3.83
C GLY A 113 -15.93 -9.40 -3.43
N THR A 114 -14.78 -9.57 -4.09
CA THR A 114 -13.74 -10.55 -3.75
C THR A 114 -12.36 -9.94 -3.88
N GLU A 115 -11.37 -10.51 -3.18
CA GLU A 115 -9.97 -10.10 -3.32
C GLU A 115 -9.43 -10.40 -4.72
N GLU A 116 -9.88 -11.48 -5.33
CA GLU A 116 -9.49 -11.89 -6.67
C GLU A 116 -9.91 -10.86 -7.72
N GLU A 117 -11.16 -10.39 -7.67
CA GLU A 117 -11.64 -9.32 -8.55
C GLU A 117 -10.90 -7.99 -8.28
N PHE A 118 -10.59 -7.70 -7.03
CA PHE A 118 -9.79 -6.53 -6.67
C PHE A 118 -8.37 -6.60 -7.24
N ALA A 119 -7.72 -7.77 -7.20
CA ALA A 119 -6.40 -7.98 -7.79
C ALA A 119 -6.41 -7.74 -9.31
N ILE A 120 -7.48 -8.12 -10.00
CA ILE A 120 -7.68 -7.81 -11.43
C ILE A 120 -7.74 -6.30 -11.64
N MET A 121 -8.48 -5.56 -10.79
CA MET A 121 -8.51 -4.09 -10.85
C MET A 121 -7.11 -3.49 -10.64
N MET A 122 -6.34 -4.00 -9.68
CA MET A 122 -4.97 -3.55 -9.40
C MET A 122 -4.05 -3.74 -10.63
N THR A 123 -4.10 -4.91 -11.26
CA THR A 123 -3.28 -5.21 -12.44
C THR A 123 -3.72 -4.39 -13.65
N SER A 124 -5.02 -4.17 -13.82
CA SER A 124 -5.56 -3.28 -14.86
C SER A 124 -5.05 -1.85 -14.68
N LYS A 125 -5.07 -1.34 -13.44
CA LYS A 125 -4.51 -0.01 -13.12
C LYS A 125 -3.01 0.07 -13.38
N ALA A 126 -2.27 -0.97 -13.02
CA ALA A 126 -0.85 -1.04 -13.31
C ALA A 126 -0.56 -0.91 -14.82
N LYS A 127 -1.31 -1.60 -15.66
CA LYS A 127 -1.20 -1.49 -17.12
C LYS A 127 -1.54 -0.10 -17.62
N GLU A 128 -2.61 0.51 -17.11
CA GLU A 128 -3.00 1.88 -17.42
C GLU A 128 -1.87 2.88 -17.12
N LEU A 129 -1.15 2.68 -16.03
CA LEU A 129 -0.03 3.53 -15.60
C LEU A 129 1.28 3.27 -16.35
N GLY A 130 1.37 2.22 -17.16
CA GLY A 130 2.61 1.82 -17.84
C GLY A 130 3.54 0.96 -16.99
N MET A 131 3.01 0.29 -15.97
CA MET A 131 3.74 -0.68 -15.15
C MET A 131 3.76 -2.04 -15.86
N ASP A 132 4.51 -2.14 -16.95
CA ASP A 132 4.44 -3.27 -17.90
C ASP A 132 5.01 -4.59 -17.34
N ASN A 133 5.80 -4.51 -16.28
CA ASN A 133 6.44 -5.67 -15.64
C ASN A 133 5.83 -5.99 -14.25
N THR A 134 4.57 -5.65 -14.06
CA THR A 134 3.86 -5.82 -12.79
C THR A 134 2.60 -6.65 -12.97
N ASN A 135 2.40 -7.59 -12.05
CA ASN A 135 1.14 -8.32 -11.87
C ASN A 135 0.82 -8.41 -10.37
N PHE A 136 -0.41 -8.12 -10.02
CA PHE A 136 -0.90 -8.25 -8.66
C PHE A 136 -1.80 -9.47 -8.54
N ALA A 137 -1.43 -10.39 -7.66
CA ALA A 137 -2.20 -11.60 -7.35
C ALA A 137 -3.11 -11.43 -6.12
N ASN A 138 -2.81 -10.44 -5.27
CA ASN A 138 -3.57 -10.15 -4.05
C ASN A 138 -3.46 -8.67 -3.65
N SER A 139 -4.24 -8.30 -2.65
CA SER A 139 -4.34 -6.91 -2.17
C SER A 139 -3.29 -6.51 -1.14
N SER A 140 -2.62 -7.48 -0.53
CA SER A 140 -1.76 -7.27 0.65
C SER A 140 -0.26 -7.33 0.35
N GLY A 141 0.11 -8.09 -0.68
CA GLY A 141 1.50 -8.42 -0.97
C GLY A 141 2.02 -9.63 -0.21
N ILE A 142 1.15 -10.40 0.45
CA ILE A 142 1.51 -11.72 0.98
C ILE A 142 2.08 -12.54 -0.16
N ASN A 143 3.16 -13.26 0.13
CA ASN A 143 3.97 -13.94 -0.87
C ASN A 143 3.15 -14.85 -1.79
N ASP A 144 3.19 -14.54 -3.07
CA ASP A 144 2.58 -15.28 -4.14
C ASP A 144 3.50 -15.14 -5.37
N PRO A 145 3.85 -16.24 -6.07
CA PRO A 145 4.74 -16.17 -7.23
C PRO A 145 4.19 -15.30 -8.36
N ASP A 146 2.88 -15.13 -8.45
CA ASP A 146 2.23 -14.29 -9.45
C ASP A 146 2.08 -12.83 -9.01
N ASN A 147 2.55 -12.47 -7.79
CA ASN A 147 2.60 -11.09 -7.32
C ASN A 147 4.03 -10.55 -7.47
N TYR A 148 4.30 -9.88 -8.56
CA TYR A 148 5.64 -9.38 -8.91
C TYR A 148 5.60 -7.98 -9.49
N SER A 149 6.72 -7.29 -9.41
CA SER A 149 6.92 -5.95 -9.95
C SER A 149 8.40 -5.68 -10.23
N THR A 150 8.76 -4.45 -10.47
CA THR A 150 10.13 -3.94 -10.57
C THR A 150 10.24 -2.63 -9.79
N VAL A 151 11.44 -2.21 -9.39
CA VAL A 151 11.60 -0.90 -8.72
C VAL A 151 11.21 0.26 -9.63
N LYS A 152 11.38 0.11 -10.96
CA LYS A 152 10.93 1.09 -11.94
C LYS A 152 9.40 1.23 -11.94
N ASP A 153 8.68 0.13 -11.94
CA ASP A 153 7.21 0.15 -11.90
C ASP A 153 6.69 0.68 -10.56
N ILE A 154 7.34 0.32 -9.45
CA ILE A 154 7.01 0.88 -8.12
C ILE A 154 7.22 2.39 -8.10
N MET A 155 8.26 2.91 -8.74
CA MET A 155 8.47 4.35 -8.90
C MET A 155 7.32 5.00 -9.68
N ILE A 156 6.86 4.39 -10.78
CA ILE A 156 5.72 4.88 -11.58
C ILE A 156 4.47 4.97 -10.70
N MET A 157 4.15 3.93 -9.97
CA MET A 157 3.01 3.86 -9.05
C MET A 157 3.12 4.92 -7.95
N SER A 158 4.30 5.08 -7.37
CA SER A 158 4.57 6.06 -6.32
C SER A 158 4.40 7.50 -6.83
N ASN A 159 4.88 7.80 -8.02
CA ASN A 159 4.68 9.10 -8.66
C ASN A 159 3.20 9.40 -8.89
N TYR A 160 2.43 8.41 -9.34
CA TYR A 160 0.99 8.56 -9.51
C TYR A 160 0.30 8.91 -8.20
N LEU A 161 0.59 8.18 -7.12
CA LEU A 161 0.04 8.45 -5.79
C LEU A 161 0.30 9.90 -5.36
N ILE A 162 1.54 10.35 -5.42
CA ILE A 162 1.94 11.68 -4.96
C ILE A 162 1.30 12.79 -5.81
N LYS A 163 1.26 12.61 -7.13
CA LYS A 163 0.74 13.63 -8.06
C LYS A 163 -0.78 13.70 -8.09
N LYS A 164 -1.46 12.57 -8.00
CA LYS A 164 -2.93 12.49 -8.14
C LYS A 164 -3.67 12.59 -6.83
N HIS A 165 -3.06 12.17 -5.74
CA HIS A 165 -3.67 12.12 -4.40
C HIS A 165 -2.78 12.78 -3.34
N PRO A 166 -2.36 14.05 -3.51
CA PRO A 166 -1.46 14.71 -2.55
C PRO A 166 -2.07 14.84 -1.15
N GLU A 167 -3.38 15.01 -1.04
CA GLU A 167 -4.11 15.07 0.21
C GLU A 167 -4.02 13.77 1.02
N TYR A 168 -4.18 12.61 0.36
CA TYR A 168 -4.08 11.29 1.01
C TYR A 168 -2.64 10.80 1.13
N TYR A 169 -1.75 11.31 0.28
CA TYR A 169 -0.33 11.03 0.42
C TYR A 169 0.22 11.42 1.80
N SER A 170 -0.32 12.48 2.40
CA SER A 170 0.04 12.90 3.75
C SER A 170 -0.15 11.80 4.81
N TRP A 171 -1.06 10.87 4.60
CA TRP A 171 -1.28 9.75 5.51
C TRP A 171 -0.09 8.79 5.59
N PHE A 172 0.75 8.73 4.55
CA PHE A 172 1.95 7.90 4.50
C PHE A 172 3.07 8.42 5.42
N SER A 173 2.97 9.66 5.89
CA SER A 173 3.85 10.25 6.90
C SER A 173 3.33 10.15 8.33
N GLU A 174 2.13 9.66 8.54
CA GLU A 174 1.58 9.45 9.88
C GLU A 174 2.40 8.41 10.64
N LYS A 175 2.83 8.78 11.85
CA LYS A 175 3.76 7.95 12.65
C LYS A 175 3.06 6.87 13.44
N GLU A 176 1.78 7.03 13.73
CA GLU A 176 0.98 6.06 14.47
C GLU A 176 -0.48 6.07 14.04
N PHE A 177 -1.14 4.95 14.29
CA PHE A 177 -2.57 4.77 14.09
C PHE A 177 -3.16 3.98 15.25
N THR A 178 -4.24 4.49 15.82
CA THR A 178 -4.99 3.81 16.89
C THR A 178 -6.30 3.27 16.32
N TRP A 179 -6.50 1.97 16.46
CA TRP A 179 -7.73 1.29 16.11
C TRP A 179 -8.50 0.91 17.36
N ASP A 180 -9.69 1.48 17.53
CA ASP A 180 -10.62 1.15 18.63
C ASP A 180 -11.52 -0.01 18.19
N ARG A 181 -11.03 -1.21 18.40
CA ARG A 181 -11.69 -2.44 17.98
C ARG A 181 -12.84 -2.84 18.91
N THR A 182 -13.86 -3.48 18.34
CA THR A 182 -14.95 -4.08 19.12
C THR A 182 -14.43 -5.23 19.98
N GLY A 183 -14.84 -5.27 21.24
CA GLY A 183 -14.55 -6.38 22.16
C GLY A 183 -13.12 -6.45 22.68
N GLY A 184 -12.38 -5.36 22.62
CA GLY A 184 -11.02 -5.27 23.17
C GLY A 184 -10.57 -3.84 23.40
N ASP A 185 -9.41 -3.66 24.02
CA ASP A 185 -8.82 -2.34 24.19
C ASP A 185 -8.33 -1.78 22.83
N PRO A 186 -8.32 -0.43 22.68
CA PRO A 186 -7.73 0.21 21.52
C PRO A 186 -6.28 -0.23 21.31
N ILE A 187 -5.91 -0.44 20.02
CA ILE A 187 -4.55 -0.84 19.64
C ILE A 187 -3.90 0.31 18.89
N THR A 188 -2.76 0.80 19.40
CA THR A 188 -1.93 1.78 18.73
C THR A 188 -0.71 1.11 18.10
N GLN A 189 -0.48 1.35 16.82
CA GLN A 189 0.67 0.82 16.09
C GLN A 189 1.43 1.94 15.39
N GLY A 190 2.76 1.81 15.38
CA GLY A 190 3.65 2.73 14.68
C GLY A 190 3.76 2.44 13.18
N ASN A 191 4.01 3.49 12.40
CA ASN A 191 4.41 3.33 11.01
C ASN A 191 5.73 2.57 10.91
N ARG A 192 5.79 1.59 10.00
CA ARG A 192 6.93 0.69 9.83
C ARG A 192 8.11 1.34 9.10
N ASN A 193 7.95 2.55 8.54
CA ASN A 193 9.00 3.25 7.82
C ASN A 193 9.95 3.95 8.80
N PRO A 194 11.19 3.42 8.98
CA PRO A 194 12.12 3.98 9.96
C PRO A 194 12.63 5.38 9.59
N LEU A 195 12.53 5.78 8.32
CA LEU A 195 12.99 7.09 7.87
C LEU A 195 12.12 8.23 8.41
N LEU A 196 10.84 7.96 8.72
CA LEU A 196 9.95 8.97 9.31
C LEU A 196 10.41 9.44 10.69
N TYR A 197 11.24 8.64 11.39
CA TYR A 197 11.70 8.91 12.75
C TYR A 197 13.10 9.51 12.81
N LYS A 198 13.75 9.75 11.65
CA LYS A 198 15.18 10.16 11.58
C LYS A 198 15.42 11.61 11.19
N ASN A 199 14.40 12.44 11.10
CA ASN A 199 14.50 13.86 10.71
C ASN A 199 15.24 14.11 9.40
N PHE A 200 15.12 13.23 8.42
CA PHE A 200 15.70 13.38 7.08
C PHE A 200 14.76 14.10 6.10
N GLY A 201 13.57 14.53 6.56
CA GLY A 201 12.54 15.09 5.69
C GLY A 201 11.75 14.03 4.90
N ALA A 202 11.88 12.74 5.23
CA ALA A 202 11.11 11.69 4.59
C ALA A 202 9.62 11.82 4.97
N ASP A 203 8.74 11.71 3.97
CA ASP A 203 7.28 11.85 4.11
C ASP A 203 6.50 10.61 3.63
N GLY A 204 7.18 9.55 3.29
CA GLY A 204 6.61 8.27 2.82
C GLY A 204 7.70 7.32 2.33
N ILE A 205 7.39 6.22 1.58
CA ILE A 205 6.02 5.85 1.23
C ILE A 205 5.63 4.61 2.00
N LYS A 206 6.24 3.46 1.65
CA LYS A 206 5.85 2.17 2.22
C LYS A 206 7.03 1.22 2.27
N THR A 207 7.19 0.53 3.37
CA THR A 207 8.12 -0.60 3.52
C THR A 207 7.51 -1.89 2.97
N GLY A 208 8.37 -2.80 2.62
CA GLY A 208 8.02 -4.14 2.14
C GLY A 208 9.10 -5.17 2.40
#